data_b26c50bc69c2be93be5ef43362400569
#
_entry.id   b26c50bc69c2be93be5ef43362400569
#
_cell.length_a   1.000
_cell.length_b   1.000
_cell.length_c   1.000
_cell.angle_alpha   90.00
_cell.angle_beta   90.00
_cell.angle_gamma   90.00
#
_symmetry.space_group_name_H-M   'P 1'
#
loop_
_entity.id
_entity.type
_entity.pdbx_description
1 polymer ?
#
loop_
_entity_poly.entity_id
_entity_poly.type
_entity_poly.pdbx_seq_one_letter_code
_entity_poly.pdbx_strand_id
1 'polypeptide(L)'
;MEDADEQDNLIELTFEETRVLGSLIEKELTTPEYYPMSLNGLVNACNQKNNRLPKTNLDEDEVNQVIEELRIKRLVHRVDLVGSRVPKFQHNAEKELDLIKAERALLAELLNRGPQTTGELNNRASRMFAFDGISDVDETLQELMDREPSLVGNMDPAPGQKEKRWFHRLAPPPVLEEMNDGA
;
A
#
# COMPACT_ATOMS: atom_id res chain seq x y z
N MET A 1 -33.26 -4.23 -2.92
CA MET A 1 -32.98 -3.15 -1.99
C MET A 1 -31.89 -3.48 -0.99
N GLU A 2 -31.53 -4.73 -0.93
CA GLU A 2 -30.47 -5.22 -0.05
C GLU A 2 -29.10 -5.32 -0.72
N ASP A 3 -29.06 -5.07 -2.01
CA ASP A 3 -27.82 -5.26 -2.80
C ASP A 3 -26.84 -4.10 -2.69
N ALA A 4 -27.24 -3.00 -2.03
CA ALA A 4 -26.36 -1.85 -1.84
C ALA A 4 -25.36 -2.06 -0.67
N ASP A 5 -25.68 -2.96 0.23
CA ASP A 5 -24.89 -3.17 1.46
C ASP A 5 -23.73 -4.12 1.27
N GLU A 6 -23.70 -4.90 0.22
CA GLU A 6 -22.61 -5.85 -0.04
C GLU A 6 -21.36 -5.21 -0.65
N GLN A 7 -21.48 -3.96 -1.13
CA GLN A 7 -20.32 -3.22 -1.62
C GLN A 7 -19.51 -2.59 -0.48
N ASP A 8 -20.03 -2.64 0.73
CA ASP A 8 -19.45 -2.00 1.91
C ASP A 8 -18.30 -2.78 2.56
N ASN A 9 -17.88 -3.90 1.99
CA ASN A 9 -16.80 -4.69 2.57
C ASN A 9 -15.41 -4.27 2.10
N LEU A 10 -15.31 -3.23 1.26
CA LEU A 10 -14.02 -2.65 0.91
C LEU A 10 -13.52 -1.78 2.06
N ILE A 11 -12.29 -2.03 2.45
CA ILE A 11 -11.59 -1.19 3.43
C ILE A 11 -11.42 0.20 2.83
N GLU A 12 -11.83 1.23 3.57
CA GLU A 12 -11.64 2.62 3.16
C GLU A 12 -10.56 3.25 4.01
N LEU A 13 -9.40 3.48 3.39
CA LEU A 13 -8.26 4.10 4.06
C LEU A 13 -8.18 5.59 3.76
N THR A 14 -7.71 6.36 4.73
CA THR A 14 -7.29 7.74 4.49
C THR A 14 -5.95 7.74 3.74
N PHE A 15 -5.53 8.89 3.23
CA PHE A 15 -4.23 9.02 2.59
C PHE A 15 -3.09 8.63 3.54
N GLU A 16 -3.13 9.10 4.78
CA GLU A 16 -2.12 8.80 5.79
C GLU A 16 -2.08 7.31 6.10
N GLU A 17 -3.23 6.67 6.15
CA GLU A 17 -3.32 5.21 6.34
C GLU A 17 -2.69 4.46 5.17
N THR A 18 -2.90 4.90 3.94
CA THR A 18 -2.27 4.27 2.76
C THR A 18 -0.74 4.39 2.83
N ARG A 19 -0.22 5.53 3.30
CA ARG A 19 1.21 5.74 3.42
C ARG A 19 1.83 4.85 4.50
N VAL A 20 1.19 4.76 5.66
CA VAL A 20 1.67 3.92 6.75
C VAL A 20 1.63 2.44 6.36
N LEU A 21 0.51 1.98 5.83
CA LEU A 21 0.36 0.58 5.41
C LEU A 21 1.34 0.23 4.28
N GLY A 22 1.43 1.07 3.26
CA GLY A 22 2.35 0.87 2.15
C GLY A 22 3.81 0.82 2.59
N SER A 23 4.19 1.68 3.55
CA SER A 23 5.54 1.70 4.10
C SER A 23 5.85 0.42 4.87
N LEU A 24 4.92 -0.09 5.66
CA LEU A 24 5.11 -1.34 6.41
C LEU A 24 5.27 -2.54 5.46
N ILE A 25 4.45 -2.65 4.44
CA ILE A 25 4.55 -3.74 3.47
C ILE A 25 5.89 -3.66 2.72
N GLU A 26 6.24 -2.47 2.26
CA GLU A 26 7.51 -2.25 1.56
C GLU A 26 8.71 -2.69 2.41
N LYS A 27 8.75 -2.26 3.67
CA LYS A 27 9.90 -2.55 4.54
C LYS A 27 9.97 -4.02 4.93
N GLU A 28 8.86 -4.70 5.06
CA GLU A 28 8.87 -6.16 5.23
C GLU A 28 9.59 -6.84 4.06
N LEU A 29 9.35 -6.37 2.85
CA LEU A 29 9.86 -6.99 1.64
C LEU A 29 11.28 -6.54 1.28
N THR A 30 11.67 -5.31 1.63
CA THR A 30 12.99 -4.76 1.24
C THR A 30 14.03 -4.82 2.35
N THR A 31 13.62 -4.66 3.60
CA THR A 31 14.55 -4.64 4.75
C THR A 31 13.97 -5.47 5.90
N PRO A 32 13.80 -6.78 5.69
CA PRO A 32 13.18 -7.65 6.71
C PRO A 32 13.96 -7.68 8.03
N GLU A 33 15.26 -7.40 8.03
CA GLU A 33 16.09 -7.34 9.24
C GLU A 33 15.72 -6.18 10.17
N TYR A 34 15.04 -5.14 9.64
CA TYR A 34 14.55 -3.99 10.41
C TYR A 34 13.04 -4.01 10.60
N TYR A 35 12.43 -5.15 10.40
CA TYR A 35 10.98 -5.33 10.48
C TYR A 35 10.67 -6.41 11.53
N PRO A 36 9.70 -6.25 12.44
CA PRO A 36 8.75 -5.13 12.60
C PRO A 36 9.41 -3.81 12.97
N MET A 37 8.69 -2.69 12.79
CA MET A 37 9.25 -1.35 12.88
C MET A 37 8.81 -0.62 14.14
N SER A 38 9.73 0.17 14.72
CA SER A 38 9.39 1.11 15.76
C SER A 38 8.60 2.29 15.17
N LEU A 39 7.95 3.08 16.04
CA LEU A 39 7.27 4.30 15.60
C LEU A 39 8.23 5.24 14.87
N ASN A 40 9.41 5.48 15.43
CA ASN A 40 10.42 6.35 14.80
C ASN A 40 10.84 5.84 13.42
N GLY A 41 11.10 4.54 13.31
CA GLY A 41 11.45 3.92 12.03
C GLY A 41 10.33 4.06 11.01
N LEU A 42 9.09 3.92 11.45
CA LEU A 42 7.93 4.04 10.56
C LEU A 42 7.70 5.49 10.11
N VAL A 43 7.88 6.48 10.99
CA VAL A 43 7.84 7.89 10.62
C VAL A 43 8.85 8.17 9.51
N ASN A 44 10.09 7.70 9.68
CA ASN A 44 11.13 7.88 8.68
C ASN A 44 10.79 7.19 7.35
N ALA A 45 10.21 5.99 7.41
CA ALA A 45 9.81 5.25 6.21
C ALA A 45 8.67 5.96 5.47
N CYS A 46 7.70 6.53 6.19
CA CYS A 46 6.60 7.28 5.57
C CYS A 46 7.10 8.53 4.85
N ASN A 47 8.07 9.21 5.43
CA ASN A 47 8.57 10.51 4.97
C ASN A 47 9.81 10.43 4.09
N GLN A 48 10.26 9.22 3.75
CA GLN A 48 11.45 9.12 2.89
C GLN A 48 11.21 9.82 1.54
N LYS A 49 12.29 10.32 0.93
CA LYS A 49 12.20 11.13 -0.28
C LYS A 49 12.04 10.29 -1.55
N ASN A 50 12.45 9.02 -1.50
CA ASN A 50 12.37 8.11 -2.63
C ASN A 50 11.17 7.18 -2.50
N ASN A 51 10.61 6.77 -3.63
CA ASN A 51 9.53 5.80 -3.69
C ASN A 51 8.28 6.24 -2.93
N ARG A 52 8.02 7.54 -2.92
CA ARG A 52 6.85 8.17 -2.29
C ARG A 52 6.33 9.29 -3.17
N LEU A 53 5.03 9.27 -3.46
CA LEU A 53 4.35 10.32 -4.20
C LEU A 53 2.92 10.45 -3.70
N PRO A 54 2.51 11.62 -3.22
CA PRO A 54 3.33 12.77 -2.88
C PRO A 54 4.25 12.51 -1.69
N LYS A 55 5.26 13.34 -1.52
CA LYS A 55 6.11 13.28 -0.33
C LYS A 55 5.34 13.78 0.88
N THR A 56 5.62 13.21 2.04
CA THR A 56 4.95 13.61 3.29
C THR A 56 5.96 14.08 4.33
N ASN A 57 5.43 14.76 5.33
CA ASN A 57 6.20 15.19 6.49
C ASN A 57 5.35 14.96 7.75
N LEU A 58 4.97 13.71 7.96
CA LEU A 58 4.16 13.30 9.10
C LEU A 58 5.01 13.28 10.37
N ASP A 59 4.45 13.75 11.48
CA ASP A 59 5.13 13.67 12.77
C ASP A 59 4.78 12.38 13.51
N GLU A 60 5.43 12.15 14.65
CA GLU A 60 5.21 10.94 15.44
C GLU A 60 3.77 10.80 15.93
N ASP A 61 3.14 11.91 16.35
CA ASP A 61 1.77 11.88 16.85
C ASP A 61 0.79 11.50 15.74
N GLU A 62 0.98 12.06 14.55
CA GLU A 62 0.15 11.73 13.37
C GLU A 62 0.28 10.26 13.00
N VAL A 63 1.52 9.74 12.90
CA VAL A 63 1.76 8.35 12.55
C VAL A 63 1.21 7.41 13.63
N ASN A 64 1.40 7.77 14.89
CA ASN A 64 0.90 6.94 16.00
C ASN A 64 -0.64 6.84 15.97
N GLN A 65 -1.32 7.94 15.70
CA GLN A 65 -2.77 7.93 15.55
C GLN A 65 -3.22 7.06 14.39
N VAL A 66 -2.55 7.16 13.25
CA VAL A 66 -2.84 6.35 12.06
C VAL A 66 -2.63 4.86 12.36
N ILE A 67 -1.57 4.51 13.09
CA ILE A 67 -1.32 3.13 13.51
C ILE A 67 -2.51 2.60 14.31
N GLU A 68 -3.03 3.37 15.26
CA GLU A 68 -4.17 2.95 16.09
C GLU A 68 -5.43 2.72 15.23
N GLU A 69 -5.67 3.59 14.25
CA GLU A 69 -6.80 3.41 13.32
C GLU A 69 -6.64 2.17 12.46
N LEU A 70 -5.41 1.90 11.97
CA LEU A 70 -5.13 0.68 11.20
C LEU A 70 -5.26 -0.58 12.06
N ARG A 71 -4.95 -0.49 13.36
CA ARG A 71 -5.16 -1.61 14.28
C ARG A 71 -6.63 -1.93 14.45
N ILE A 72 -7.48 -0.91 14.56
CA ILE A 72 -8.94 -1.07 14.60
C ILE A 72 -9.43 -1.77 13.33
N LYS A 73 -8.86 -1.44 12.19
CA LYS A 73 -9.19 -2.05 10.90
C LYS A 73 -8.54 -3.42 10.70
N ARG A 74 -7.78 -3.91 11.67
CA ARG A 74 -7.08 -5.20 11.66
C ARG A 74 -5.98 -5.31 10.59
N LEU A 75 -5.45 -4.18 10.16
CA LEU A 75 -4.39 -4.12 9.15
C LEU A 75 -3.00 -3.97 9.73
N VAL A 76 -2.90 -3.65 11.02
CA VAL A 76 -1.62 -3.49 11.73
C VAL A 76 -1.73 -4.16 13.10
N HIS A 77 -0.64 -4.79 13.52
CA HIS A 77 -0.48 -5.36 14.86
C HIS A 77 0.70 -4.71 15.57
N ARG A 78 0.53 -4.52 16.87
CA ARG A 78 1.63 -4.18 17.76
C ARG A 78 2.34 -5.46 18.19
N VAL A 79 3.66 -5.44 18.16
CA VAL A 79 4.49 -6.56 18.59
C VAL A 79 5.47 -6.08 19.66
N ASP A 80 5.46 -6.75 20.81
CA ASP A 80 6.40 -6.47 21.89
C ASP A 80 7.46 -7.56 21.89
N LEU A 81 8.64 -7.23 21.32
CA LEU A 81 9.73 -8.17 21.17
C LEU A 81 10.51 -8.31 22.48
N VAL A 82 10.92 -9.54 22.81
CA VAL A 82 11.77 -9.81 23.99
C VAL A 82 13.06 -9.01 23.88
N GLY A 83 13.39 -8.26 24.95
CA GLY A 83 14.58 -7.43 25.00
C GLY A 83 14.42 -6.04 24.36
N SER A 84 13.29 -5.77 23.71
CA SER A 84 13.01 -4.44 23.17
C SER A 84 12.24 -3.60 24.16
N ARG A 85 12.66 -2.34 24.34
CA ARG A 85 11.99 -1.39 25.24
C ARG A 85 10.89 -0.60 24.55
N VAL A 86 10.85 -0.61 23.23
CA VAL A 86 9.86 0.12 22.44
C VAL A 86 8.96 -0.86 21.70
N PRO A 87 7.68 -0.52 21.57
CA PRO A 87 6.76 -1.34 20.78
C PRO A 87 7.18 -1.32 19.31
N LYS A 88 6.95 -2.43 18.65
CA LYS A 88 7.14 -2.56 17.20
C LYS A 88 5.79 -2.76 16.53
N PHE A 89 5.73 -2.48 15.24
CA PHE A 89 4.51 -2.60 14.47
C PHE A 89 4.77 -3.37 13.18
N GLN A 90 3.79 -4.20 12.81
CA GLN A 90 3.80 -4.95 11.57
C GLN A 90 2.43 -4.88 10.92
N HIS A 91 2.38 -5.00 9.59
CA HIS A 91 1.09 -5.06 8.91
C HIS A 91 0.51 -6.47 9.02
N ASN A 92 -0.79 -6.55 8.83
CA ASN A 92 -1.54 -7.81 8.76
C ASN A 92 -2.26 -7.95 7.40
N ALA A 93 -1.80 -7.19 6.40
CA ALA A 93 -2.46 -7.17 5.09
C ALA A 93 -2.42 -8.53 4.39
N GLU A 94 -1.34 -9.29 4.58
CA GLU A 94 -1.22 -10.63 4.04
C GLU A 94 -2.40 -11.52 4.44
N LYS A 95 -2.78 -11.47 5.70
CA LYS A 95 -3.83 -12.30 6.26
C LYS A 95 -5.20 -11.69 6.02
N GLU A 96 -5.35 -10.41 6.31
CA GLU A 96 -6.63 -9.72 6.24
C GLU A 96 -7.14 -9.60 4.80
N LEU A 97 -6.23 -9.46 3.84
CA LEU A 97 -6.57 -9.34 2.41
C LEU A 97 -6.20 -10.59 1.62
N ASP A 98 -5.64 -11.60 2.27
CA ASP A 98 -5.23 -12.86 1.62
C ASP A 98 -4.32 -12.61 0.41
N LEU A 99 -3.14 -12.04 0.67
CA LEU A 99 -2.21 -11.61 -0.38
C LEU A 99 -0.95 -12.47 -0.42
N ILE A 100 -0.60 -12.97 -1.60
CA ILE A 100 0.71 -13.57 -1.84
C ILE A 100 1.78 -12.46 -1.96
N LYS A 101 3.04 -12.83 -1.92
CA LYS A 101 4.15 -11.87 -1.91
C LYS A 101 4.14 -10.95 -3.15
N ALA A 102 3.91 -11.49 -4.33
CA ALA A 102 3.83 -10.70 -5.56
C ALA A 102 2.73 -9.63 -5.47
N GLU A 103 1.58 -9.99 -4.94
CA GLU A 103 0.46 -9.07 -4.76
C GLU A 103 0.77 -7.99 -3.74
N ARG A 104 1.42 -8.35 -2.63
CA ARG A 104 1.85 -7.37 -1.62
C ARG A 104 2.80 -6.34 -2.21
N ALA A 105 3.73 -6.79 -3.04
CA ALA A 105 4.70 -5.90 -3.68
C ALA A 105 4.01 -4.86 -4.56
N LEU A 106 3.07 -5.28 -5.39
CA LEU A 106 2.33 -4.37 -6.27
C LEU A 106 1.43 -3.41 -5.48
N LEU A 107 0.74 -3.92 -4.47
CA LEU A 107 -0.09 -3.06 -3.63
C LEU A 107 0.74 -2.03 -2.87
N ALA A 108 1.88 -2.43 -2.32
CA ALA A 108 2.76 -1.50 -1.62
C ALA A 108 3.22 -0.37 -2.55
N GLU A 109 3.58 -0.69 -3.78
CA GLU A 109 3.99 0.32 -4.76
C GLU A 109 2.84 1.28 -5.09
N LEU A 110 1.64 0.76 -5.32
CA LEU A 110 0.46 1.57 -5.58
C LEU A 110 0.07 2.43 -4.37
N LEU A 111 0.15 1.89 -3.17
CA LEU A 111 -0.15 2.63 -1.94
C LEU A 111 0.82 3.80 -1.73
N ASN A 112 2.08 3.61 -2.08
CA ASN A 112 3.13 4.61 -1.83
C ASN A 112 3.26 5.66 -2.94
N ARG A 113 2.92 5.33 -4.19
CA ARG A 113 3.12 6.23 -5.33
C ARG A 113 1.84 6.59 -6.08
N GLY A 114 0.75 5.88 -5.87
CA GLY A 114 -0.49 6.12 -6.60
C GLY A 114 -0.51 5.43 -7.96
N PRO A 115 -1.38 5.90 -8.89
CA PRO A 115 -1.60 5.23 -10.16
C PRO A 115 -0.36 5.12 -11.03
N GLN A 116 -0.16 3.94 -11.63
CA GLN A 116 1.02 3.63 -12.45
C GLN A 116 0.66 2.65 -13.57
N THR A 117 1.43 2.69 -14.64
CA THR A 117 1.32 1.73 -15.75
C THR A 117 1.93 0.39 -15.33
N THR A 118 1.63 -0.68 -16.06
CA THR A 118 2.23 -2.00 -15.83
C THR A 118 3.75 -1.96 -15.93
N GLY A 119 4.27 -1.22 -16.91
CA GLY A 119 5.72 -1.07 -17.09
C GLY A 119 6.39 -0.36 -15.93
N GLU A 120 5.77 0.70 -15.42
CA GLU A 120 6.28 1.41 -14.25
C GLU A 120 6.28 0.51 -13.01
N LEU A 121 5.20 -0.25 -12.80
CA LEU A 121 5.11 -1.19 -11.69
C LEU A 121 6.16 -2.29 -11.79
N ASN A 122 6.36 -2.85 -12.99
CA ASN A 122 7.38 -3.86 -13.21
C ASN A 122 8.77 -3.36 -12.81
N ASN A 123 9.09 -2.13 -13.18
CA ASN A 123 10.37 -1.52 -12.86
C ASN A 123 10.50 -1.18 -11.37
N ARG A 124 9.50 -0.54 -10.81
CA ARG A 124 9.56 0.02 -9.45
C ARG A 124 9.34 -1.01 -8.34
N ALA A 125 8.52 -2.03 -8.60
CA ALA A 125 8.26 -3.09 -7.61
C ALA A 125 9.33 -4.18 -7.60
N SER A 126 10.30 -4.15 -8.53
CA SER A 126 11.34 -5.17 -8.65
C SER A 126 12.22 -5.32 -7.40
N ARG A 127 12.36 -4.25 -6.62
CA ARG A 127 13.10 -4.30 -5.34
C ARG A 127 12.37 -5.09 -4.26
N MET A 128 11.06 -5.28 -4.43
CA MET A 128 10.22 -6.02 -3.46
C MET A 128 9.94 -7.45 -3.90
N PHE A 129 9.81 -7.67 -5.21
CA PHE A 129 9.54 -8.99 -5.76
C PHE A 129 10.07 -9.07 -7.19
N ALA A 130 10.77 -10.15 -7.52
CA ALA A 130 11.35 -10.35 -8.85
C ALA A 130 10.31 -10.96 -9.80
N PHE A 131 9.58 -10.10 -10.52
CA PHE A 131 8.65 -10.55 -11.55
C PHE A 131 9.41 -11.03 -12.79
N ASP A 132 8.84 -11.99 -13.51
CA ASP A 132 9.43 -12.53 -14.73
C ASP A 132 9.28 -11.58 -15.93
N GLY A 133 8.68 -10.42 -15.73
CA GLY A 133 8.50 -9.41 -16.76
C GLY A 133 7.12 -8.79 -16.71
N ILE A 134 6.83 -7.96 -17.69
CA ILE A 134 5.57 -7.19 -17.76
C ILE A 134 4.33 -8.11 -17.76
N SER A 135 4.39 -9.24 -18.46
CA SER A 135 3.26 -10.19 -18.50
C SER A 135 2.92 -10.75 -17.11
N ASP A 136 3.95 -11.06 -16.31
CA ASP A 136 3.77 -11.58 -14.96
C ASP A 136 3.14 -10.53 -14.05
N VAL A 137 3.59 -9.27 -14.17
CA VAL A 137 2.99 -8.15 -13.44
C VAL A 137 1.52 -7.98 -13.86
N ASP A 138 1.25 -8.00 -15.15
CA ASP A 138 -0.10 -7.81 -15.69
C ASP A 138 -1.05 -8.92 -15.20
N GLU A 139 -0.61 -10.17 -15.21
CA GLU A 139 -1.39 -11.30 -14.70
C GLU A 139 -1.71 -11.11 -13.21
N THR A 140 -0.73 -10.72 -12.41
CA THR A 140 -0.92 -10.50 -10.97
C THR A 140 -1.92 -9.38 -10.71
N LEU A 141 -1.79 -8.28 -11.47
CA LEU A 141 -2.75 -7.17 -11.37
C LEU A 141 -4.15 -7.58 -11.78
N GLN A 142 -4.26 -8.39 -12.84
CA GLN A 142 -5.55 -8.89 -13.29
C GLN A 142 -6.21 -9.78 -12.23
N GLU A 143 -5.45 -10.61 -11.57
CA GLU A 143 -5.95 -11.44 -10.46
C GLU A 143 -6.46 -10.59 -9.29
N LEU A 144 -5.73 -9.51 -8.97
CA LEU A 144 -6.17 -8.57 -7.93
C LEU A 144 -7.45 -7.84 -8.34
N MET A 145 -7.60 -7.52 -9.62
CA MET A 145 -8.80 -6.86 -10.14
C MET A 145 -10.00 -7.79 -10.16
N ASP A 146 -9.78 -9.07 -10.43
CA ASP A 146 -10.85 -10.06 -10.56
C ASP A 146 -11.38 -10.59 -9.21
N ARG A 147 -10.75 -10.19 -8.11
CA ARG A 147 -11.21 -10.55 -6.77
C ARG A 147 -12.53 -9.85 -6.43
N GLU A 148 -13.24 -10.44 -5.47
CA GLU A 148 -14.42 -9.82 -4.85
C GLU A 148 -14.22 -9.71 -3.34
N PRO A 149 -14.07 -8.49 -2.81
CA PRO A 149 -14.01 -7.22 -3.55
C PRO A 149 -12.70 -7.04 -4.32
N SER A 150 -12.76 -6.32 -5.43
CA SER A 150 -11.58 -6.02 -6.25
C SER A 150 -10.63 -5.09 -5.49
N LEU A 151 -9.33 -5.37 -5.53
CA LEU A 151 -8.32 -4.60 -4.83
C LEU A 151 -7.60 -3.58 -5.70
N VAL A 152 -7.70 -3.73 -7.02
CA VAL A 152 -7.15 -2.75 -7.98
C VAL A 152 -8.12 -2.52 -9.12
N GLY A 153 -7.94 -1.42 -9.83
CA GLY A 153 -8.72 -1.10 -11.02
C GLY A 153 -7.85 -0.39 -12.05
N ASN A 154 -8.41 -0.22 -13.25
CA ASN A 154 -7.76 0.51 -14.34
C ASN A 154 -8.35 1.91 -14.46
N MET A 155 -7.51 2.86 -14.89
CA MET A 155 -7.93 4.22 -15.21
C MET A 155 -7.25 4.67 -16.51
N ASP A 156 -7.77 5.75 -17.08
CA ASP A 156 -7.26 6.30 -18.32
C ASP A 156 -5.78 6.68 -18.23
N PRO A 157 -5.06 6.68 -19.38
CA PRO A 157 -3.68 7.16 -19.41
C PRO A 157 -3.54 8.58 -18.89
N ALA A 158 -2.39 8.88 -18.30
CA ALA A 158 -2.05 10.25 -17.92
C ALA A 158 -1.96 11.13 -19.18
N PRO A 159 -2.12 12.46 -19.05
CA PRO A 159 -2.00 13.35 -20.21
C PRO A 159 -0.69 13.12 -20.97
N GLY A 160 -0.79 12.93 -22.29
CA GLY A 160 0.34 12.66 -23.15
C GLY A 160 0.86 11.22 -23.14
N GLN A 161 0.26 10.34 -22.37
CA GLN A 161 0.63 8.93 -22.28
C GLN A 161 -0.38 8.07 -23.05
N LYS A 162 0.03 6.85 -23.42
CA LYS A 162 -0.80 5.95 -24.21
C LYS A 162 -1.34 4.77 -23.42
N GLU A 163 -0.68 4.41 -22.31
CA GLU A 163 -1.01 3.23 -21.55
C GLU A 163 -1.90 3.54 -20.37
N LYS A 164 -2.85 2.64 -20.12
CA LYS A 164 -3.71 2.72 -18.93
C LYS A 164 -2.87 2.57 -17.68
N ARG A 165 -3.37 3.14 -16.58
CA ARG A 165 -2.76 3.06 -15.28
C ARG A 165 -3.59 2.17 -14.37
N TRP A 166 -2.92 1.53 -13.42
CA TRP A 166 -3.55 0.78 -12.36
C TRP A 166 -3.60 1.63 -11.10
N PHE A 167 -4.63 1.47 -10.30
CA PHE A 167 -4.76 2.12 -8.99
C PHE A 167 -5.25 1.11 -7.96
N HIS A 168 -4.90 1.31 -6.69
CA HIS A 168 -5.45 0.48 -5.62
C HIS A 168 -6.87 0.94 -5.25
N ARG A 169 -7.68 0.03 -4.76
CA ARG A 169 -9.05 0.31 -4.37
C ARG A 169 -9.26 0.27 -2.85
N LEU A 170 -8.21 0.53 -2.09
CA LEU A 170 -8.26 0.56 -0.63
C LEU A 170 -8.58 1.95 -0.07
N ALA A 171 -8.79 2.94 -0.94
CA ALA A 171 -9.11 4.30 -0.56
C ALA A 171 -10.21 4.85 -1.49
N PRO A 172 -11.05 5.77 -0.99
CA PRO A 172 -12.06 6.41 -1.84
C PRO A 172 -11.42 7.34 -2.88
N PRO A 173 -12.14 7.68 -3.96
CA PRO A 173 -11.59 8.50 -5.05
C PRO A 173 -10.89 9.80 -4.65
N PRO A 174 -11.34 10.57 -3.65
CA PRO A 174 -10.61 11.78 -3.25
C PRO A 174 -9.16 11.52 -2.82
N VAL A 175 -8.89 10.40 -2.15
CA VAL A 175 -7.53 10.02 -1.75
C VAL A 175 -6.69 9.69 -2.98
N LEU A 176 -7.28 8.99 -3.96
CA LEU A 176 -6.61 8.66 -5.21
C LEU A 176 -6.29 9.91 -6.03
N GLU A 177 -7.19 10.88 -6.05
CA GLU A 177 -6.98 12.18 -6.71
C GLU A 177 -5.83 12.95 -6.07
N GLU A 178 -5.74 12.96 -4.75
CA GLU A 178 -4.66 13.59 -4.00
C GLU A 178 -3.30 12.99 -4.38
N MET A 179 -3.21 11.68 -4.48
CA MET A 179 -2.00 10.97 -4.92
C MET A 179 -1.66 11.30 -6.38
N ASN A 180 -2.66 11.39 -7.23
CA ASN A 180 -2.49 11.70 -8.65
C ASN A 180 -2.01 13.13 -8.86
N ASP A 181 -2.52 14.08 -8.10
CA ASP A 181 -2.14 15.49 -8.17
C ASP A 181 -0.70 15.72 -7.70
N GLY A 182 -0.18 14.84 -6.86
CA GLY A 182 1.21 14.87 -6.43
C GLY A 182 2.21 14.44 -7.50
N ALA A 183 1.70 13.93 -8.61
CA ALA A 183 2.54 13.54 -9.73
C ALA A 183 2.86 14.76 -10.59
#